data_8bedb8f8c08fe94113adcfa9bbae822e
#
_entry.id   8bedb8f8c08fe94113adcfa9bbae822e
#
_cell.length_a   1.000
_cell.length_b   1.000
_cell.length_c   1.000
_cell.angle_alpha   90.00
_cell.angle_beta   90.00
_cell.angle_gamma   90.00
#
_symmetry.space_group_name_H-M   'P 1'
#
loop_
_entity.id
_entity.type
_entity.pdbx_description
1 polymer ?
#
loop_
_entity_poly.entity_id
_entity_poly.type
_entity_poly.pdbx_seq_one_letter_code
_entity_poly.pdbx_strand_id
1 'polypeptide(L)'
;VILAFDLASGLYEKYVDGVYHSKQINGGLDGRQAAKDTIWLFNDNDGENGEAYVSSIAVYDRKLTADEARALGSTKASGIAENFEFAEEVLDLFFYQYAEGSSYNKLLEIRNPTDLEIDLSGYAFPNQNNGADSAESFDYWNTFPEGAKIAPGGGYIIAHPEADLSIVAVADHFHKYLSNGDDAFALVKGTKESYEVIDVIGDIAGDDPGSGWSVAGVSNATKDHTLIRKNPINQGNTDWAASAGTNPEDSEWVILDKDVWDGIESMPTISVTRQADGAIRIEFEGKLQSSTNTTGPWNDIEANSPTSITAEEASQFYRARN
;
A
#
# COMPACT_ATOMS: atom_id res chain seq x y z
N VAL A 1 4.63 31.39 1.71
CA VAL A 1 3.73 30.62 0.82
C VAL A 1 4.58 29.78 -0.09
N ILE A 2 4.24 28.51 -0.24
CA ILE A 2 4.87 27.58 -1.16
C ILE A 2 3.83 27.22 -2.22
N LEU A 3 4.22 27.23 -3.47
CA LEU A 3 3.40 26.83 -4.61
C LEU A 3 4.09 25.62 -5.27
N ALA A 4 3.47 24.44 -5.18
CA ALA A 4 3.98 23.22 -5.74
C ALA A 4 3.19 22.82 -6.99
N PHE A 5 3.86 22.76 -8.14
CA PHE A 5 3.25 22.47 -9.44
C PHE A 5 3.65 21.09 -9.94
N ASP A 6 2.68 20.33 -10.40
CA ASP A 6 2.90 19.17 -11.24
C ASP A 6 2.37 19.48 -12.65
N LEU A 7 3.26 19.74 -13.56
CA LEU A 7 2.91 20.12 -14.93
C LEU A 7 2.29 18.96 -15.72
N ALA A 8 2.59 17.71 -15.37
CA ALA A 8 2.09 16.54 -16.09
C ALA A 8 0.61 16.30 -15.77
N SER A 9 0.21 16.41 -14.51
CA SER A 9 -1.19 16.26 -14.07
C SER A 9 -2.00 17.56 -14.09
N GLY A 10 -1.34 18.72 -14.25
CA GLY A 10 -1.98 20.04 -14.11
C GLY A 10 -2.35 20.36 -12.66
N LEU A 11 -1.77 19.66 -11.71
CA LEU A 11 -2.02 19.84 -10.29
C LEU A 11 -1.19 21.00 -9.75
N TYR A 12 -1.83 21.87 -9.00
CA TYR A 12 -1.24 22.98 -8.29
C TYR A 12 -1.66 22.92 -6.82
N GLU A 13 -0.68 22.84 -5.92
CA GLU A 13 -0.89 22.82 -4.48
C GLU A 13 -0.29 24.05 -3.82
N LYS A 14 -0.95 24.54 -2.81
CA LYS A 14 -0.56 25.72 -2.05
C LYS A 14 -0.36 25.35 -0.58
N TYR A 15 0.78 25.74 -0.03
CA TYR A 15 1.08 25.62 1.38
C TYR A 15 1.31 27.02 1.97
N VAL A 16 0.84 27.23 3.19
CA VAL A 16 1.04 28.46 3.97
C VAL A 16 1.70 28.04 5.28
N ASP A 17 2.86 28.62 5.58
CA ASP A 17 3.65 28.30 6.76
C ASP A 17 3.99 26.81 6.92
N GLY A 18 4.20 26.11 5.78
CA GLY A 18 4.48 24.67 5.74
C GLY A 18 3.24 23.78 5.83
N VAL A 19 2.05 24.34 6.04
CA VAL A 19 0.81 23.58 6.16
C VAL A 19 0.04 23.62 4.84
N TYR A 20 -0.47 22.46 4.40
CA TYR A 20 -1.33 22.36 3.21
C TYR A 20 -2.54 23.27 3.36
N HIS A 21 -2.84 24.06 2.34
CA HIS A 21 -3.95 24.98 2.34
C HIS A 21 -5.03 24.62 1.32
N SER A 22 -4.63 24.35 0.08
CA SER A 22 -5.59 24.08 -1.01
C SER A 22 -4.89 23.49 -2.22
N LYS A 23 -5.68 22.82 -3.06
CA LYS A 23 -5.25 22.37 -4.40
C LYS A 23 -6.18 22.91 -5.47
N GLN A 24 -5.65 23.06 -6.67
CA GLN A 24 -6.40 23.37 -7.88
C GLN A 24 -5.96 22.40 -8.97
N ILE A 25 -6.92 21.83 -9.68
CA ILE A 25 -6.67 21.02 -10.86
C ILE A 25 -7.15 21.81 -12.04
N ASN A 26 -6.24 22.22 -12.91
CA ASN A 26 -6.59 22.86 -14.16
C ASN A 26 -6.69 21.80 -15.24
N GLY A 27 -7.84 21.67 -15.87
CA GLY A 27 -8.18 20.65 -16.87
C GLY A 27 -7.44 20.77 -18.22
N GLY A 28 -6.24 21.36 -18.21
CA GLY A 28 -5.35 21.47 -19.34
C GLY A 28 -4.21 22.46 -19.09
N LEU A 29 -3.05 22.19 -19.67
CA LEU A 29 -1.91 23.09 -19.69
C LEU A 29 -2.22 24.27 -20.62
N ASP A 30 -2.81 25.33 -20.09
CA ASP A 30 -3.12 26.57 -20.87
C ASP A 30 -1.91 27.52 -21.01
N GLY A 31 -0.74 27.06 -20.54
CA GLY A 31 0.51 27.85 -20.58
C GLY A 31 0.62 28.96 -19.53
N ARG A 32 -0.39 29.15 -18.67
CA ARG A 32 -0.36 30.19 -17.62
C ARG A 32 0.51 29.81 -16.43
N GLN A 33 0.77 28.53 -16.26
CA GLN A 33 1.57 28.00 -15.15
C GLN A 33 2.98 27.56 -15.59
N ALA A 34 3.34 27.76 -16.84
CA ALA A 34 4.70 27.48 -17.32
C ALA A 34 5.61 28.65 -17.01
N ALA A 35 6.69 28.40 -16.29
CA ALA A 35 7.78 29.36 -16.18
C ALA A 35 8.42 29.54 -17.56
N LYS A 36 8.35 30.76 -18.09
CA LYS A 36 9.06 31.21 -19.31
C LYS A 36 10.33 31.94 -18.91
N ASP A 37 10.89 32.71 -19.82
CA ASP A 37 12.12 33.48 -19.61
C ASP A 37 12.02 34.49 -18.45
N THR A 38 10.83 34.82 -18.01
CA THR A 38 10.59 35.78 -16.94
C THR A 38 9.47 35.30 -16.02
N ILE A 39 9.74 35.30 -14.72
CA ILE A 39 8.76 35.07 -13.65
C ILE A 39 8.47 36.43 -13.01
N TRP A 40 7.19 36.81 -13.01
CA TRP A 40 6.75 38.02 -12.32
C TRP A 40 6.24 37.64 -10.94
N LEU A 41 6.84 38.25 -9.92
CA LEU A 41 6.48 38.00 -8.53
C LEU A 41 5.81 39.27 -7.96
N PHE A 42 4.70 39.08 -7.25
CA PHE A 42 3.96 40.17 -6.60
C PHE A 42 3.53 41.27 -7.57
N ASN A 43 3.32 40.93 -8.82
CA ASN A 43 2.88 41.86 -9.85
C ASN A 43 1.66 41.32 -10.58
N ASP A 44 0.69 42.18 -10.82
CA ASP A 44 -0.50 41.90 -11.60
C ASP A 44 -0.46 42.69 -12.91
N ASN A 45 -1.13 42.20 -13.93
CA ASN A 45 -1.21 42.84 -15.25
C ASN A 45 -2.22 44.00 -15.32
N ASP A 46 -3.03 44.21 -14.29
CA ASP A 46 -4.08 45.27 -14.21
C ASP A 46 -3.85 46.29 -13.09
N GLY A 47 -2.71 46.22 -12.40
CA GLY A 47 -2.29 47.19 -11.41
C GLY A 47 -2.75 46.93 -9.96
N GLU A 48 -3.29 45.77 -9.66
CA GLU A 48 -3.68 45.35 -8.29
C GLU A 48 -2.45 44.90 -7.46
N ASN A 49 -1.43 45.75 -7.41
CA ASN A 49 -0.19 45.46 -6.68
C ASN A 49 -0.32 45.91 -5.23
N GLY A 50 -0.06 45.00 -4.28
CA GLY A 50 0.01 45.29 -2.86
C GLY A 50 1.45 45.42 -2.35
N GLU A 51 1.63 46.14 -1.24
CA GLU A 51 2.92 46.12 -0.53
C GLU A 51 3.16 44.75 0.08
N ALA A 52 4.37 44.20 -0.13
CA ALA A 52 4.79 42.92 0.45
C ALA A 52 6.22 43.00 0.97
N TYR A 53 6.49 42.31 2.07
CA TYR A 53 7.84 42.11 2.58
C TYR A 53 8.30 40.72 2.18
N VAL A 54 9.42 40.61 1.48
CA VAL A 54 10.00 39.36 1.02
C VAL A 54 11.36 39.17 1.65
N SER A 55 11.54 38.09 2.41
CA SER A 55 12.84 37.75 3.02
C SER A 55 13.70 36.91 2.10
N SER A 56 13.11 36.00 1.34
CA SER A 56 13.79 35.15 0.36
C SER A 56 12.81 34.57 -0.63
N ILE A 57 13.33 34.19 -1.80
CA ILE A 57 12.61 33.44 -2.84
C ILE A 57 13.51 32.31 -3.27
N ALA A 58 12.97 31.11 -3.34
CA ALA A 58 13.64 29.94 -3.92
C ALA A 58 12.75 29.32 -4.99
N VAL A 59 13.36 28.84 -6.07
CA VAL A 59 12.68 28.13 -7.16
C VAL A 59 13.35 26.79 -7.29
N TYR A 60 12.55 25.73 -7.26
CA TYR A 60 12.99 24.36 -7.44
C TYR A 60 12.55 23.87 -8.81
N ASP A 61 13.33 22.99 -9.43
CA ASP A 61 13.09 22.41 -10.76
C ASP A 61 12.12 21.23 -10.74
N ARG A 62 11.56 20.93 -9.55
CA ARG A 62 10.59 19.86 -9.30
C ARG A 62 9.47 20.30 -8.36
N LYS A 63 8.38 19.56 -8.33
CA LYS A 63 7.35 19.71 -7.31
C LYS A 63 7.92 19.34 -5.94
N LEU A 64 7.69 20.17 -4.94
CA LEU A 64 7.99 19.82 -3.55
C LEU A 64 6.91 18.92 -2.98
N THR A 65 7.32 17.97 -2.14
CA THR A 65 6.42 17.14 -1.35
C THR A 65 5.78 17.94 -0.20
N ALA A 66 4.75 17.38 0.43
CA ALA A 66 4.14 17.99 1.61
C ALA A 66 5.13 18.11 2.78
N ASP A 67 6.00 17.13 2.96
CA ASP A 67 7.02 17.11 4.02
C ASP A 67 8.12 18.13 3.77
N GLU A 68 8.56 18.26 2.54
CA GLU A 68 9.50 19.32 2.14
C GLU A 68 8.89 20.71 2.35
N ALA A 69 7.61 20.89 2.01
CA ALA A 69 6.90 22.14 2.29
C ALA A 69 6.80 22.41 3.80
N ARG A 70 6.57 21.37 4.61
CA ARG A 70 6.57 21.45 6.07
C ARG A 70 7.95 21.78 6.63
N ALA A 71 9.02 21.19 6.09
CA ALA A 71 10.40 21.43 6.50
C ALA A 71 10.85 22.88 6.21
N LEU A 72 10.41 23.48 5.11
CA LEU A 72 10.60 24.92 4.85
C LEU A 72 9.86 25.79 5.90
N GLY A 73 8.71 25.35 6.37
CA GLY A 73 7.98 25.94 7.47
C GLY A 73 7.47 27.36 7.23
N SER A 74 7.36 28.12 8.30
CA SER A 74 6.91 29.50 8.28
C SER A 74 8.03 30.48 7.89
N THR A 75 7.63 31.69 7.52
CA THR A 75 8.55 32.79 7.17
C THR A 75 9.51 33.09 8.30
N LYS A 76 10.81 33.14 8.00
CA LYS A 76 11.88 33.49 8.95
C LYS A 76 12.57 34.78 8.47
N ALA A 77 12.96 35.64 9.41
CA ALA A 77 13.67 36.88 9.09
C ALA A 77 15.01 36.64 8.38
N SER A 78 15.64 35.48 8.66
CA SER A 78 16.87 35.03 7.97
C SER A 78 16.63 34.55 6.54
N GLY A 79 15.37 34.38 6.12
CA GLY A 79 15.05 33.75 4.84
C GLY A 79 15.30 32.24 4.83
N ILE A 80 15.27 31.67 3.63
CA ILE A 80 15.70 30.30 3.32
C ILE A 80 17.22 30.33 3.28
N ALA A 81 17.88 29.37 3.92
CA ALA A 81 19.36 29.29 3.86
C ALA A 81 19.82 29.08 2.41
N GLU A 82 20.93 29.72 2.02
CA GLU A 82 21.46 29.64 0.65
C GLU A 82 21.77 28.19 0.23
N ASN A 83 22.13 27.36 1.18
CA ASN A 83 22.42 25.93 1.01
C ASN A 83 21.40 25.05 1.73
N PHE A 84 20.12 25.48 1.76
CA PHE A 84 19.08 24.64 2.33
C PHE A 84 18.91 23.38 1.47
N GLU A 85 19.27 22.26 2.05
CA GLU A 85 19.04 20.93 1.48
C GLU A 85 17.87 20.28 2.24
N PHE A 86 16.94 19.70 1.51
CA PHE A 86 15.98 18.80 2.12
C PHE A 86 16.73 17.56 2.59
N ALA A 87 16.39 17.07 3.78
CA ALA A 87 16.89 15.76 4.19
C ALA A 87 16.57 14.76 3.06
N GLU A 88 17.55 14.01 2.62
CA GLU A 88 17.27 12.87 1.72
C GLU A 88 16.24 12.00 2.40
N GLU A 89 15.16 11.76 1.70
CA GLU A 89 14.12 10.85 2.16
C GLU A 89 14.73 9.44 2.14
N VAL A 90 15.08 8.95 3.31
CA VAL A 90 15.61 7.60 3.45
C VAL A 90 14.43 6.65 3.32
N LEU A 91 14.15 6.22 2.10
CA LEU A 91 13.13 5.21 1.86
C LEU A 91 13.52 3.90 2.56
N ASP A 92 12.58 3.31 3.24
CA ASP A 92 12.71 1.99 3.87
C ASP A 92 11.45 1.18 3.63
N LEU A 93 11.40 -0.04 4.07
CA LEU A 93 10.24 -0.91 3.97
C LEU A 93 9.00 -0.29 4.61
N PHE A 94 7.84 -0.59 4.06
CA PHE A 94 6.55 -0.13 4.60
C PHE A 94 5.44 -1.15 4.36
N PHE A 95 4.38 -1.11 5.17
CA PHE A 95 3.17 -1.89 4.94
C PHE A 95 2.39 -1.30 3.76
N TYR A 96 2.22 -2.08 2.73
CA TYR A 96 1.45 -1.70 1.54
C TYR A 96 0.01 -2.17 1.63
N GLN A 97 -0.20 -3.42 2.04
CA GLN A 97 -1.53 -4.02 2.15
C GLN A 97 -1.69 -4.72 3.49
N TYR A 98 -2.85 -4.53 4.09
CA TYR A 98 -3.35 -5.26 5.24
C TYR A 98 -4.71 -5.81 4.90
N ALA A 99 -4.97 -7.08 5.14
CA ALA A 99 -6.29 -7.65 4.96
C ALA A 99 -6.72 -8.49 6.17
N GLU A 100 -7.94 -8.21 6.61
CA GLU A 100 -8.71 -9.01 7.53
C GLU A 100 -9.99 -9.43 6.80
N GLY A 101 -9.94 -10.61 6.18
CA GLY A 101 -11.02 -11.18 5.39
C GLY A 101 -11.79 -12.28 6.12
N SER A 102 -12.57 -13.03 5.38
CA SER A 102 -13.37 -14.13 5.90
C SER A 102 -12.49 -15.23 6.51
N SER A 103 -12.79 -15.66 7.72
CA SER A 103 -12.12 -16.78 8.39
C SER A 103 -10.60 -16.55 8.51
N TYR A 104 -9.80 -17.28 7.74
CA TYR A 104 -8.35 -17.20 7.72
C TYR A 104 -7.78 -16.39 6.57
N ASN A 105 -8.60 -15.70 5.79
CA ASN A 105 -8.18 -14.84 4.69
C ASN A 105 -7.53 -13.56 5.21
N LYS A 106 -6.33 -13.70 5.77
CA LYS A 106 -5.58 -12.64 6.46
C LYS A 106 -4.18 -12.55 5.88
N LEU A 107 -3.74 -11.33 5.61
CA LEU A 107 -2.40 -11.07 5.10
C LEU A 107 -1.88 -9.68 5.48
N LEU A 108 -0.55 -9.57 5.47
CA LEU A 108 0.21 -8.33 5.43
C LEU A 108 1.09 -8.35 4.19
N GLU A 109 1.17 -7.28 3.45
CA GLU A 109 2.17 -7.09 2.40
C GLU A 109 3.09 -5.93 2.76
N ILE A 110 4.39 -6.22 2.73
CA ILE A 110 5.45 -5.24 2.94
C ILE A 110 6.07 -4.94 1.58
N ARG A 111 6.31 -3.67 1.26
CA ARG A 111 6.99 -3.26 0.02
C ARG A 111 8.35 -2.63 0.28
N ASN A 112 9.23 -2.87 -0.68
CA ASN A 112 10.53 -2.23 -0.79
C ASN A 112 10.44 -1.12 -1.85
N PRO A 113 10.38 0.16 -1.47
CA PRO A 113 10.29 1.27 -2.41
C PRO A 113 11.65 1.67 -3.00
N THR A 114 12.74 1.04 -2.53
CA THR A 114 14.11 1.40 -2.91
C THR A 114 14.53 0.71 -4.20
N ASP A 115 15.64 1.13 -4.78
CA ASP A 115 16.29 0.54 -5.93
C ASP A 115 17.31 -0.58 -5.57
N LEU A 116 17.38 -0.96 -4.29
CA LEU A 116 18.24 -2.00 -3.77
C LEU A 116 17.43 -3.18 -3.21
N GLU A 117 17.98 -4.41 -3.32
CA GLU A 117 17.45 -5.56 -2.60
C GLU A 117 17.67 -5.37 -1.09
N ILE A 118 16.62 -5.58 -0.28
CA ILE A 118 16.68 -5.48 1.17
C ILE A 118 16.62 -6.88 1.79
N ASP A 119 17.62 -7.21 2.61
CA ASP A 119 17.67 -8.42 3.45
C ASP A 119 16.83 -8.19 4.72
N LEU A 120 15.88 -9.08 4.99
CA LEU A 120 14.94 -8.95 6.10
C LEU A 120 15.50 -9.42 7.44
N SER A 121 16.72 -9.91 7.52
CA SER A 121 17.36 -10.36 8.78
C SER A 121 17.52 -9.23 9.81
N GLY A 122 17.54 -7.98 9.35
CA GLY A 122 17.59 -6.78 10.19
C GLY A 122 16.22 -6.18 10.51
N TYR A 123 15.12 -6.88 10.19
CA TYR A 123 13.76 -6.40 10.38
C TYR A 123 12.89 -7.40 11.16
N ALA A 124 11.78 -6.89 11.72
CA ALA A 124 10.75 -7.71 12.35
C ALA A 124 9.38 -7.03 12.19
N PHE A 125 8.31 -7.82 12.41
CA PHE A 125 6.91 -7.34 12.38
C PHE A 125 6.18 -7.68 13.69
N PRO A 126 6.63 -7.12 14.84
CA PRO A 126 6.00 -7.38 16.13
C PRO A 126 4.55 -6.87 16.17
N ASN A 127 3.75 -7.45 17.06
CA ASN A 127 2.36 -7.04 17.25
C ASN A 127 1.98 -6.86 18.72
N GLN A 128 0.93 -6.05 18.91
CA GLN A 128 0.18 -5.84 20.13
C GLN A 128 -1.23 -6.39 19.96
N ASN A 129 -1.66 -7.26 20.85
CA ASN A 129 -3.02 -7.83 20.81
C ASN A 129 -3.98 -6.93 21.61
N ASN A 130 -5.12 -6.57 21.00
CA ASN A 130 -6.23 -5.87 21.65
C ASN A 130 -5.81 -4.60 22.41
N GLY A 131 -4.84 -3.83 21.90
CA GLY A 131 -4.29 -2.65 22.55
C GLY A 131 -3.05 -2.92 23.40
N ALA A 132 -2.36 -1.87 23.78
CA ALA A 132 -1.07 -1.97 24.44
C ALA A 132 -1.19 -2.21 25.94
N ASP A 133 -0.53 -3.26 26.43
CA ASP A 133 -0.31 -3.44 27.88
C ASP A 133 0.69 -2.40 28.44
N SER A 134 1.63 -1.97 27.61
CA SER A 134 2.54 -0.86 27.86
C SER A 134 3.09 -0.30 26.53
N ALA A 135 3.32 1.00 26.47
CA ALA A 135 3.86 1.69 25.29
C ALA A 135 5.30 1.27 24.89
N GLU A 136 5.97 0.43 25.67
CA GLU A 136 7.38 0.09 25.50
C GLU A 136 7.62 -1.37 25.12
N SER A 137 6.59 -2.21 24.99
CA SER A 137 6.76 -3.64 24.69
C SER A 137 5.69 -4.17 23.76
N PHE A 138 6.08 -5.00 22.82
CA PHE A 138 5.18 -5.80 22.01
C PHE A 138 4.87 -7.12 22.69
N ASP A 139 3.64 -7.63 22.56
CA ASP A 139 3.24 -8.94 23.07
C ASP A 139 4.01 -10.05 22.37
N TYR A 140 4.17 -9.93 21.06
CA TYR A 140 4.87 -10.90 20.23
C TYR A 140 5.89 -10.21 19.34
N TRP A 141 7.08 -10.82 19.30
CA TRP A 141 8.17 -10.40 18.42
C TRP A 141 8.29 -11.37 17.25
N ASN A 142 7.75 -10.99 16.10
CA ASN A 142 7.72 -11.83 14.91
C ASN A 142 8.89 -11.47 13.99
N THR A 143 9.65 -12.46 13.57
CA THR A 143 10.80 -12.31 12.67
C THR A 143 10.56 -12.97 11.33
N PHE A 144 11.31 -12.55 10.32
CA PHE A 144 11.29 -13.18 9.01
C PHE A 144 12.13 -14.47 8.97
N PRO A 145 11.84 -15.42 8.08
CA PRO A 145 12.67 -16.60 7.87
C PRO A 145 14.10 -16.23 7.44
N GLU A 146 15.05 -17.12 7.74
CA GLU A 146 16.44 -16.96 7.30
C GLU A 146 16.52 -16.82 5.76
N GLY A 147 17.25 -15.81 5.29
CA GLY A 147 17.44 -15.54 3.87
C GLY A 147 16.28 -14.85 3.19
N ALA A 148 15.23 -14.45 3.93
CA ALA A 148 14.13 -13.66 3.39
C ALA A 148 14.63 -12.30 2.91
N LYS A 149 14.16 -11.88 1.71
CA LYS A 149 14.59 -10.66 1.04
C LYS A 149 13.46 -10.06 0.23
N ILE A 150 13.52 -8.76 -0.03
CA ILE A 150 12.62 -8.08 -0.96
C ILE A 150 13.44 -7.41 -2.06
N ALA A 151 13.18 -7.78 -3.30
CA ALA A 151 13.81 -7.18 -4.48
C ALA A 151 13.44 -5.68 -4.61
N PRO A 152 14.21 -4.88 -5.38
CA PRO A 152 13.86 -3.50 -5.67
C PRO A 152 12.44 -3.35 -6.22
N GLY A 153 11.63 -2.48 -5.61
CA GLY A 153 10.23 -2.28 -5.97
C GLY A 153 9.30 -3.48 -5.72
N GLY A 154 9.81 -4.55 -5.10
CA GLY A 154 9.06 -5.78 -4.83
C GLY A 154 8.23 -5.73 -3.56
N GLY A 155 7.36 -6.75 -3.39
CA GLY A 155 6.56 -7.01 -2.21
C GLY A 155 6.97 -8.30 -1.50
N TYR A 156 6.54 -8.45 -0.26
CA TYR A 156 6.68 -9.65 0.58
C TYR A 156 5.37 -9.90 1.32
N ILE A 157 4.71 -11.01 1.01
CA ILE A 157 3.38 -11.33 1.53
C ILE A 157 3.51 -12.32 2.71
N ILE A 158 3.01 -11.89 3.86
CA ILE A 158 2.83 -12.72 5.05
C ILE A 158 1.36 -13.09 5.12
N ALA A 159 1.03 -14.38 5.06
CA ALA A 159 -0.35 -14.84 5.04
C ALA A 159 -0.64 -15.89 6.13
N HIS A 160 -1.92 -16.03 6.49
CA HIS A 160 -2.32 -17.16 7.33
C HIS A 160 -2.20 -18.46 6.54
N PRO A 161 -1.66 -19.57 7.13
CA PRO A 161 -1.43 -20.82 6.39
C PRO A 161 -2.70 -21.54 5.93
N GLU A 162 -3.85 -21.20 6.49
CA GLU A 162 -5.17 -21.74 6.14
C GLU A 162 -6.02 -20.73 5.35
N ALA A 163 -5.42 -19.68 4.79
CA ALA A 163 -6.09 -18.76 3.89
C ALA A 163 -6.51 -19.45 2.58
N ASP A 164 -7.34 -18.79 1.80
CA ASP A 164 -7.72 -19.25 0.47
C ASP A 164 -6.49 -19.52 -0.41
N LEU A 165 -6.61 -20.50 -1.31
CA LEU A 165 -5.51 -20.96 -2.13
C LEU A 165 -4.87 -19.85 -2.96
N SER A 166 -5.64 -18.84 -3.37
CA SER A 166 -5.13 -17.66 -4.09
C SER A 166 -4.11 -16.87 -3.25
N ILE A 167 -4.39 -16.69 -1.95
CA ILE A 167 -3.50 -16.02 -1.01
C ILE A 167 -2.28 -16.89 -0.70
N VAL A 168 -2.53 -18.17 -0.40
CA VAL A 168 -1.45 -19.15 -0.09
C VAL A 168 -0.47 -19.29 -1.26
N ALA A 169 -0.95 -19.21 -2.50
CA ALA A 169 -0.12 -19.36 -3.70
C ALA A 169 0.90 -18.23 -3.92
N VAL A 170 0.66 -17.06 -3.34
CA VAL A 170 1.51 -15.86 -3.46
C VAL A 170 2.23 -15.49 -2.17
N ALA A 171 1.97 -16.23 -1.08
CA ALA A 171 2.58 -15.95 0.22
C ALA A 171 4.08 -16.34 0.23
N ASP A 172 4.91 -15.43 0.70
CA ASP A 172 6.34 -15.64 0.94
C ASP A 172 6.59 -16.23 2.32
N HIS A 173 5.70 -15.94 3.28
CA HIS A 173 5.81 -16.35 4.67
C HIS A 173 4.44 -16.69 5.25
N PHE A 174 4.37 -17.74 6.06
CA PHE A 174 3.15 -18.11 6.78
C PHE A 174 3.24 -17.74 8.25
N HIS A 175 2.28 -16.93 8.70
CA HIS A 175 2.14 -16.55 10.09
C HIS A 175 0.71 -16.80 10.58
N LYS A 176 0.58 -17.61 11.65
CA LYS A 176 -0.73 -18.07 12.12
C LYS A 176 -1.52 -17.00 12.89
N TYR A 177 -0.83 -16.06 13.52
CA TYR A 177 -1.43 -15.10 14.45
C TYR A 177 -1.51 -13.71 13.82
N LEU A 178 -2.24 -13.61 12.70
CA LEU A 178 -2.60 -12.34 12.10
C LEU A 178 -3.87 -11.79 12.76
N SER A 179 -4.02 -10.45 12.73
CA SER A 179 -5.10 -9.72 13.41
C SER A 179 -6.50 -10.18 13.05
N ASN A 180 -7.43 -10.04 13.96
CA ASN A 180 -8.89 -10.08 13.71
C ASN A 180 -9.54 -8.69 13.76
N GLY A 181 -8.76 -7.67 13.49
CA GLY A 181 -9.19 -6.29 13.33
C GLY A 181 -8.70 -5.36 14.44
N ASP A 182 -8.40 -5.88 15.62
CA ASP A 182 -8.06 -5.16 16.85
C ASP A 182 -6.62 -5.35 17.33
N ASP A 183 -5.80 -6.13 16.59
CA ASP A 183 -4.38 -6.29 16.88
C ASP A 183 -3.55 -5.35 16.00
N ALA A 184 -2.68 -4.55 16.61
CA ALA A 184 -1.78 -3.66 15.90
C ALA A 184 -0.49 -4.36 15.50
N PHE A 185 0.07 -3.97 14.35
CA PHE A 185 1.39 -4.41 13.86
C PHE A 185 2.32 -3.22 13.71
N ALA A 186 3.59 -3.42 14.07
CA ALA A 186 4.66 -2.52 13.68
C ALA A 186 5.59 -3.22 12.68
N LEU A 187 6.15 -2.47 11.76
CA LEU A 187 7.34 -2.85 11.02
C LEU A 187 8.51 -2.16 11.68
N VAL A 188 9.51 -2.93 12.06
CA VAL A 188 10.66 -2.40 12.81
C VAL A 188 11.97 -2.80 12.15
N LYS A 189 12.97 -1.95 12.31
CA LYS A 189 14.35 -2.19 11.91
C LYS A 189 15.22 -2.34 13.16
N GLY A 190 15.91 -3.46 13.29
CA GLY A 190 16.75 -3.78 14.43
C GLY A 190 16.41 -5.11 15.11
N THR A 191 16.78 -5.24 16.37
CA THR A 191 16.55 -6.43 17.22
C THR A 191 15.56 -6.13 18.32
N LYS A 192 15.04 -7.16 18.99
CA LYS A 192 14.10 -6.99 20.10
C LYS A 192 14.62 -6.07 21.23
N GLU A 193 15.95 -6.05 21.41
CA GLU A 193 16.62 -5.26 22.43
C GLU A 193 16.89 -3.81 21.99
N SER A 194 16.94 -3.57 20.68
CA SER A 194 17.21 -2.24 20.10
C SER A 194 16.67 -2.16 18.70
N TYR A 195 15.59 -1.43 18.52
CA TYR A 195 14.89 -1.29 17.25
C TYR A 195 14.37 0.13 17.05
N GLU A 196 14.07 0.43 15.81
CA GLU A 196 13.36 1.61 15.35
C GLU A 196 12.04 1.16 14.70
N VAL A 197 10.92 1.76 15.07
CA VAL A 197 9.64 1.56 14.39
C VAL A 197 9.66 2.40 13.12
N ILE A 198 9.39 1.77 11.98
CA ILE A 198 9.42 2.44 10.66
C ILE A 198 8.03 2.55 10.03
N ASP A 199 7.07 1.70 10.42
CA ASP A 199 5.68 1.79 9.99
C ASP A 199 4.74 1.08 10.98
N VAL A 200 3.45 1.42 10.96
CA VAL A 200 2.44 0.78 11.83
C VAL A 200 1.10 0.57 11.11
N ILE A 201 0.39 -0.48 11.54
CA ILE A 201 -1.03 -0.70 11.29
C ILE A 201 -1.70 -0.86 12.64
N GLY A 202 -2.63 0.03 12.97
CA GLY A 202 -3.19 0.14 14.32
C GLY A 202 -2.31 0.95 15.27
N ASP A 203 -2.88 1.39 16.38
CA ASP A 203 -2.16 2.15 17.41
C ASP A 203 -1.42 1.20 18.35
N ILE A 204 -0.10 1.08 18.17
CA ILE A 204 0.77 0.19 18.96
C ILE A 204 0.97 0.65 20.42
N ALA A 205 0.52 1.84 20.77
CA ALA A 205 0.67 2.41 22.11
C ALA A 205 -0.67 2.80 22.73
N GLY A 206 -1.77 2.61 22.01
CA GLY A 206 -3.12 3.00 22.40
C GLY A 206 -3.90 1.92 23.12
N ASP A 207 -5.06 2.34 23.60
CA ASP A 207 -6.04 1.44 24.22
C ASP A 207 -6.64 0.46 23.19
N ASP A 208 -7.25 -0.62 23.70
CA ASP A 208 -8.00 -1.58 22.87
C ASP A 208 -9.08 -0.86 22.03
N PRO A 209 -9.04 -0.97 20.69
CA PRO A 209 -10.01 -0.33 19.80
C PRO A 209 -11.39 -1.05 19.82
N GLY A 210 -11.51 -2.15 20.53
CA GLY A 210 -12.69 -2.99 20.58
C GLY A 210 -12.78 -3.93 19.38
N SER A 211 -13.39 -3.50 18.27
CA SER A 211 -13.51 -4.34 17.08
C SER A 211 -12.50 -4.02 15.99
N GLY A 212 -11.86 -2.85 16.08
CA GLY A 212 -10.89 -2.38 15.10
C GLY A 212 -10.84 -0.85 15.03
N TRP A 213 -9.82 -0.34 14.36
CA TRP A 213 -9.62 1.10 14.18
C TRP A 213 -10.45 1.66 13.03
N SER A 214 -10.83 2.93 13.17
CA SER A 214 -11.39 3.68 12.06
C SER A 214 -10.28 4.13 11.11
N VAL A 215 -10.52 4.04 9.78
CA VAL A 215 -9.61 4.48 8.74
C VAL A 215 -10.42 5.24 7.69
N ALA A 216 -9.93 6.34 7.19
CA ALA A 216 -10.59 7.17 6.16
C ALA A 216 -12.05 7.53 6.50
N GLY A 217 -12.41 7.62 7.80
CA GLY A 217 -13.77 7.87 8.27
C GLY A 217 -14.69 6.64 8.32
N VAL A 218 -14.21 5.45 7.92
CA VAL A 218 -14.96 4.19 8.06
C VAL A 218 -14.65 3.57 9.42
N SER A 219 -15.66 3.31 10.22
CA SER A 219 -15.50 2.72 11.55
C SER A 219 -15.11 1.25 11.44
N ASN A 220 -14.20 0.81 12.31
CA ASN A 220 -13.69 -0.57 12.36
C ASN A 220 -13.11 -1.05 11.02
N ALA A 221 -12.49 -0.18 10.24
CA ALA A 221 -12.00 -0.50 8.90
C ALA A 221 -10.82 -1.49 8.88
N THR A 222 -10.19 -1.76 10.00
CA THR A 222 -9.19 -2.84 10.14
C THR A 222 -9.83 -4.21 10.31
N LYS A 223 -11.15 -4.30 10.44
CA LYS A 223 -11.91 -5.54 10.52
C LYS A 223 -12.80 -5.73 9.31
N ASP A 224 -12.86 -6.93 8.77
CA ASP A 224 -13.71 -7.28 7.62
C ASP A 224 -13.45 -6.41 6.37
N HIS A 225 -12.22 -5.91 6.19
CA HIS A 225 -11.81 -5.08 5.06
C HIS A 225 -10.37 -5.36 4.64
N THR A 226 -10.01 -4.81 3.50
CA THR A 226 -8.62 -4.70 3.06
C THR A 226 -8.23 -3.23 2.97
N LEU A 227 -7.08 -2.91 3.53
CA LEU A 227 -6.46 -1.58 3.45
C LEU A 227 -5.29 -1.63 2.47
N ILE A 228 -5.25 -0.68 1.54
CA ILE A 228 -4.15 -0.55 0.57
C ILE A 228 -3.58 0.85 0.67
N ARG A 229 -2.25 0.96 0.82
CA ARG A 229 -1.56 2.25 0.86
C ARG A 229 -1.72 2.97 -0.47
N LYS A 230 -2.13 4.23 -0.44
CA LYS A 230 -2.38 5.04 -1.64
C LYS A 230 -1.10 5.35 -2.40
N ASN A 231 -1.17 5.34 -3.73
CA ASN A 231 -0.14 5.94 -4.56
C ASN A 231 -0.28 7.50 -4.51
N PRO A 232 0.78 8.27 -4.32
CA PRO A 232 2.21 7.92 -4.44
C PRO A 232 2.92 7.65 -3.10
N ILE A 233 2.26 7.22 -2.05
CA ILE A 233 2.90 6.94 -0.75
C ILE A 233 3.82 5.73 -0.91
N ASN A 234 5.08 5.91 -0.57
CA ASN A 234 6.16 4.95 -0.74
C ASN A 234 7.05 4.82 0.51
N GLN A 235 6.51 5.17 1.67
CA GLN A 235 7.19 5.06 2.97
C GLN A 235 6.20 4.76 4.07
N GLY A 236 6.71 4.28 5.21
CA GLY A 236 5.93 4.03 6.41
C GLY A 236 5.55 5.31 7.14
N ASN A 237 4.58 5.18 8.05
CA ASN A 237 4.16 6.24 8.94
C ASN A 237 3.98 5.65 10.36
N THR A 238 4.73 6.15 11.30
CA THR A 238 4.68 5.69 12.70
C THR A 238 3.57 6.34 13.53
N ASP A 239 2.91 7.37 12.99
CA ASP A 239 1.72 7.98 13.58
C ASP A 239 0.47 7.38 12.94
N TRP A 240 -0.12 6.38 13.61
CA TRP A 240 -1.31 5.71 13.10
C TRP A 240 -2.48 6.66 12.89
N ALA A 241 -2.70 7.62 13.77
CA ALA A 241 -3.80 8.56 13.65
C ALA A 241 -3.68 9.43 12.38
N ALA A 242 -2.46 9.86 12.07
CA ALA A 242 -2.17 10.59 10.84
C ALA A 242 -2.30 9.69 9.60
N SER A 243 -1.79 8.45 9.66
CA SER A 243 -1.89 7.49 8.56
C SER A 243 -3.32 7.05 8.28
N ALA A 244 -4.07 6.71 9.32
CA ALA A 244 -5.48 6.29 9.19
C ALA A 244 -6.38 7.39 8.66
N GLY A 245 -6.16 8.62 9.07
CA GLY A 245 -6.96 9.77 8.69
C GLY A 245 -8.40 9.71 9.18
N THR A 246 -9.14 10.79 8.96
CA THR A 246 -10.54 10.95 9.39
C THR A 246 -11.54 10.90 8.23
N ASN A 247 -11.05 10.96 7.00
CA ASN A 247 -11.83 10.92 5.76
C ASN A 247 -10.94 10.42 4.60
N PRO A 248 -11.52 10.10 3.42
CA PRO A 248 -10.74 9.59 2.29
C PRO A 248 -9.66 10.54 1.75
N GLU A 249 -9.75 11.84 2.00
CA GLU A 249 -8.80 12.82 1.49
C GLU A 249 -7.52 12.88 2.32
N ASP A 250 -7.62 12.75 3.66
CA ASP A 250 -6.50 12.85 4.59
C ASP A 250 -5.89 11.49 4.98
N SER A 251 -6.59 10.38 4.73
CA SER A 251 -6.06 9.05 4.98
C SER A 251 -4.99 8.66 3.95
N GLU A 252 -4.00 7.91 4.38
CA GLU A 252 -3.01 7.24 3.50
C GLU A 252 -3.54 5.96 2.86
N TRP A 253 -4.75 5.50 3.21
CA TRP A 253 -5.30 4.22 2.83
C TRP A 253 -6.52 4.33 1.91
N VAL A 254 -6.62 3.36 1.00
CA VAL A 254 -7.86 2.99 0.31
C VAL A 254 -8.43 1.78 1.03
N ILE A 255 -9.73 1.81 1.32
CA ILE A 255 -10.43 0.69 1.94
C ILE A 255 -11.17 -0.07 0.86
N LEU A 256 -10.93 -1.37 0.79
CA LEU A 256 -11.66 -2.31 -0.06
C LEU A 256 -12.58 -3.18 0.80
N ASP A 257 -13.59 -3.74 0.16
CA ASP A 257 -14.50 -4.70 0.78
C ASP A 257 -13.73 -5.96 1.25
N LYS A 258 -14.35 -6.69 2.18
CA LYS A 258 -13.84 -7.98 2.66
C LYS A 258 -13.63 -8.95 1.51
N ASP A 259 -12.51 -9.69 1.57
CA ASP A 259 -12.09 -10.68 0.57
C ASP A 259 -11.78 -10.07 -0.83
N VAL A 260 -11.43 -8.78 -0.88
CA VAL A 260 -10.91 -8.09 -2.06
C VAL A 260 -9.48 -7.66 -1.79
N TRP A 261 -8.54 -8.10 -2.62
CA TRP A 261 -7.09 -7.86 -2.48
C TRP A 261 -6.54 -7.10 -3.69
N ASP A 262 -5.42 -6.41 -3.51
CA ASP A 262 -4.64 -5.86 -4.63
C ASP A 262 -3.55 -6.86 -5.05
N GLY A 263 -3.36 -7.02 -6.36
CA GLY A 263 -2.29 -7.84 -6.94
C GLY A 263 -2.40 -9.36 -6.71
N ILE A 264 -3.46 -9.82 -6.04
CA ILE A 264 -3.71 -11.25 -5.83
C ILE A 264 -4.91 -11.66 -6.68
N GLU A 265 -4.63 -12.33 -7.79
CA GLU A 265 -5.70 -12.84 -8.66
C GLU A 265 -6.37 -14.05 -8.01
N SER A 266 -7.70 -14.11 -8.08
CA SER A 266 -8.42 -15.32 -7.68
C SER A 266 -7.93 -16.50 -8.52
N MET A 267 -7.63 -17.63 -7.86
CA MET A 267 -7.34 -18.85 -8.60
C MET A 267 -8.59 -19.28 -9.35
N PRO A 268 -8.47 -19.59 -10.66
CA PRO A 268 -9.62 -20.04 -11.44
C PRO A 268 -10.15 -21.34 -10.84
N THR A 269 -11.46 -21.37 -10.62
CA THR A 269 -12.12 -22.55 -10.06
C THR A 269 -12.34 -23.60 -11.12
N ILE A 270 -12.29 -24.87 -10.73
CA ILE A 270 -12.67 -26.00 -11.57
C ILE A 270 -13.48 -27.00 -10.73
N SER A 271 -14.65 -27.36 -11.21
CA SER A 271 -15.47 -28.44 -10.64
C SER A 271 -15.75 -29.52 -11.66
N VAL A 272 -15.76 -30.76 -11.22
CA VAL A 272 -15.94 -31.93 -12.08
C VAL A 272 -17.09 -32.77 -11.54
N THR A 273 -18.11 -33.00 -12.36
CA THR A 273 -19.27 -33.79 -12.00
C THR A 273 -19.52 -34.90 -13.02
N ARG A 274 -19.64 -36.16 -12.57
CA ARG A 274 -20.00 -37.25 -13.44
C ARG A 274 -21.51 -37.26 -13.66
N GLN A 275 -21.91 -37.26 -14.94
CA GLN A 275 -23.30 -37.32 -15.36
C GLN A 275 -23.83 -38.76 -15.34
N ALA A 276 -25.15 -38.92 -15.37
CA ALA A 276 -25.80 -40.20 -15.35
C ALA A 276 -25.55 -41.03 -16.65
N ASP A 277 -25.27 -40.38 -17.77
CA ASP A 277 -24.90 -40.97 -19.08
C ASP A 277 -23.41 -41.35 -19.16
N GLY A 278 -22.63 -41.10 -18.08
CA GLY A 278 -21.21 -41.38 -18.03
C GLY A 278 -20.31 -40.23 -18.50
N ALA A 279 -20.86 -39.17 -19.08
CA ALA A 279 -20.09 -37.97 -19.44
C ALA A 279 -19.58 -37.25 -18.20
N ILE A 280 -18.49 -36.49 -18.35
CA ILE A 280 -17.91 -35.65 -17.31
C ILE A 280 -18.26 -34.21 -17.64
N ARG A 281 -19.01 -33.57 -16.75
CA ARG A 281 -19.28 -32.14 -16.79
C ARG A 281 -18.20 -31.39 -16.03
N ILE A 282 -17.56 -30.42 -16.66
CA ILE A 282 -16.56 -29.55 -16.08
C ILE A 282 -17.10 -28.13 -16.10
N GLU A 283 -17.17 -27.49 -14.93
CA GLU A 283 -17.40 -26.07 -14.77
C GLU A 283 -16.08 -25.44 -14.37
N PHE A 284 -15.71 -24.33 -14.99
CA PHE A 284 -14.40 -23.69 -14.78
C PHE A 284 -14.48 -22.18 -15.02
N GLU A 285 -13.54 -21.45 -14.40
CA GLU A 285 -13.26 -20.04 -14.68
C GLU A 285 -11.97 -19.95 -15.49
N GLY A 286 -11.85 -18.94 -16.34
CA GLY A 286 -10.68 -18.76 -17.22
C GLY A 286 -10.60 -19.77 -18.35
N LYS A 287 -9.41 -20.31 -18.62
CA LYS A 287 -9.14 -21.30 -19.69
C LYS A 287 -9.04 -22.72 -19.13
N LEU A 288 -9.70 -23.66 -19.77
CA LEU A 288 -9.55 -25.07 -19.43
C LEU A 288 -8.33 -25.66 -20.16
N GLN A 289 -7.54 -26.42 -19.42
CA GLN A 289 -6.41 -27.18 -19.97
C GLN A 289 -6.51 -28.66 -19.61
N SER A 290 -5.96 -29.52 -20.46
CA SER A 290 -5.84 -30.96 -20.17
C SER A 290 -4.43 -31.49 -20.38
N SER A 291 -4.13 -32.58 -19.69
CA SER A 291 -2.89 -33.36 -19.84
C SER A 291 -3.14 -34.81 -19.52
N THR A 292 -2.32 -35.70 -20.07
CA THR A 292 -2.24 -37.13 -19.67
C THR A 292 -1.31 -37.34 -18.48
N ASN A 293 -0.61 -36.29 -18.02
CA ASN A 293 0.31 -36.33 -16.90
C ASN A 293 0.04 -35.12 -15.95
N THR A 294 0.15 -35.33 -14.64
CA THR A 294 -0.04 -34.29 -13.62
C THR A 294 0.97 -33.14 -13.70
N THR A 295 2.14 -33.37 -14.27
CA THR A 295 3.20 -32.38 -14.47
C THR A 295 3.15 -31.72 -15.86
N GLY A 296 2.21 -32.12 -16.74
CA GLY A 296 2.10 -31.63 -18.13
C GLY A 296 2.91 -32.47 -19.12
N PRO A 297 3.04 -32.04 -20.38
CA PRO A 297 2.61 -30.74 -20.90
C PRO A 297 1.09 -30.57 -20.89
N TRP A 298 0.65 -29.30 -20.70
CA TRP A 298 -0.75 -28.93 -20.66
C TRP A 298 -1.18 -28.30 -21.99
N ASN A 299 -2.30 -28.73 -22.53
CA ASN A 299 -2.87 -28.23 -23.79
C ASN A 299 -4.17 -27.49 -23.47
N ASP A 300 -4.36 -26.32 -24.12
CA ASP A 300 -5.60 -25.55 -24.00
C ASP A 300 -6.75 -26.31 -24.65
N ILE A 301 -7.91 -26.29 -24.01
CA ILE A 301 -9.18 -26.79 -24.56
C ILE A 301 -10.03 -25.56 -24.86
N GLU A 302 -10.35 -25.40 -26.15
CA GLU A 302 -11.27 -24.37 -26.63
C GLU A 302 -12.72 -24.78 -26.28
N ALA A 303 -13.15 -24.41 -25.06
CA ALA A 303 -14.50 -24.70 -24.57
C ALA A 303 -15.03 -23.55 -23.72
N ASN A 304 -16.35 -23.40 -23.68
CA ASN A 304 -17.03 -22.50 -22.75
C ASN A 304 -17.48 -23.29 -21.52
N SER A 305 -17.40 -22.68 -20.33
CA SER A 305 -17.90 -23.27 -19.08
C SER A 305 -19.43 -23.09 -18.97
N PRO A 306 -20.18 -24.12 -18.58
CA PRO A 306 -19.76 -25.49 -18.41
C PRO A 306 -19.57 -26.24 -19.72
N THR A 307 -18.67 -27.22 -19.74
CA THR A 307 -18.48 -28.13 -20.88
C THR A 307 -18.67 -29.58 -20.47
N SER A 308 -19.06 -30.44 -21.42
CA SER A 308 -19.12 -31.88 -21.18
C SER A 308 -18.08 -32.59 -22.05
N ILE A 309 -17.30 -33.45 -21.39
CA ILE A 309 -16.20 -34.18 -22.01
C ILE A 309 -16.45 -35.67 -21.85
N THR A 310 -16.19 -36.43 -22.92
CA THR A 310 -16.11 -37.88 -22.83
C THR A 310 -14.65 -38.26 -22.63
N ALA A 311 -14.36 -39.02 -21.59
CA ALA A 311 -12.99 -39.48 -21.34
C ALA A 311 -12.58 -40.46 -22.45
N GLU A 312 -11.57 -40.09 -23.19
CA GLU A 312 -11.02 -40.92 -24.28
C GLU A 312 -9.81 -41.75 -23.85
N GLU A 313 -9.15 -41.33 -22.74
CA GLU A 313 -7.94 -41.92 -22.20
C GLU A 313 -8.20 -42.56 -20.85
N ALA A 314 -7.38 -43.53 -20.47
CA ALA A 314 -7.45 -44.20 -19.17
C ALA A 314 -7.18 -43.25 -17.95
N SER A 315 -6.43 -42.17 -18.17
CA SER A 315 -6.19 -41.10 -17.21
C SER A 315 -6.05 -39.78 -17.94
N GLN A 316 -6.84 -38.81 -17.57
CA GLN A 316 -6.76 -37.44 -18.09
C GLN A 316 -6.95 -36.45 -16.96
N PHE A 317 -6.08 -35.47 -16.89
CA PHE A 317 -6.06 -34.43 -15.88
C PHE A 317 -6.53 -33.12 -16.49
N TYR A 318 -7.24 -32.32 -15.70
CA TYR A 318 -7.75 -31.03 -16.11
C TYR A 318 -7.37 -29.97 -15.09
N ARG A 319 -7.09 -28.76 -15.56
CA ARG A 319 -6.93 -27.58 -14.72
C ARG A 319 -7.54 -26.37 -15.40
N ALA A 320 -7.97 -25.42 -14.59
CA ALA A 320 -8.28 -24.07 -15.03
C ALA A 320 -7.04 -23.16 -14.85
N ARG A 321 -6.91 -22.14 -15.72
CA ARG A 321 -5.92 -21.05 -15.56
C ARG A 321 -6.53 -19.74 -16.06
N ASN A 322 -6.06 -18.63 -15.49
CA ASN A 322 -6.37 -17.27 -15.98
C ASN A 322 -5.77 -17.00 -17.35
#